data_a6e8926dfeee76df4cd6ee02f0529e32
#
_entry.id   a6e8926dfeee76df4cd6ee02f0529e32
#
_cell.length_a   1.000
_cell.length_b   1.000
_cell.length_c   1.000
_cell.angle_alpha   90.00
_cell.angle_beta   90.00
_cell.angle_gamma   90.00
#
_symmetry.space_group_name_H-M   'P 1'
#
loop_
_entity.id
_entity.type
_entity.pdbx_description
1 polymer ?
#
loop_
_entity_poly.entity_id
_entity_poly.type
_entity_poly.pdbx_seq_one_letter_code
_entity_poly.pdbx_strand_id
1 'polypeptide(L)'
;MLLKKTLTAVALFGSLLAASSVFAHAHLKSETPAADSTVSAPVDLRLVFSEGVEASFTKVILTKDGSPMKVTLATEGSDKKTLVVTPEKPLTAGTYKVEWHAVSVDTHKSEGAYAFKVGQ
;
A
#
# COMPACT_ATOMS: atom_id res chain seq x y z
N MET A 1 37.34 32.81 -4.36
CA MET A 1 36.05 33.38 -4.00
C MET A 1 34.94 33.05 -4.99
N LEU A 2 35.17 33.06 -6.25
CA LEU A 2 34.18 32.75 -7.29
C LEU A 2 33.73 31.29 -7.23
N LEU A 3 34.60 30.36 -6.90
CA LEU A 3 34.35 28.93 -6.80
C LEU A 3 33.33 28.59 -5.70
N LYS A 4 33.36 29.29 -4.57
CA LYS A 4 32.44 29.06 -3.47
C LYS A 4 30.99 29.39 -3.83
N LYS A 5 30.75 30.44 -4.58
CA LYS A 5 29.40 30.85 -5.02
C LYS A 5 28.80 29.84 -6.01
N THR A 6 29.61 29.28 -6.87
CA THR A 6 29.17 28.28 -7.85
C THR A 6 28.74 26.99 -7.19
N LEU A 7 29.49 26.51 -6.20
CA LEU A 7 29.18 25.31 -5.48
C LEU A 7 27.87 25.40 -4.70
N THR A 8 27.58 26.56 -4.10
CA THR A 8 26.33 26.78 -3.36
C THR A 8 25.13 26.69 -4.28
N ALA A 9 25.21 27.25 -5.47
CA ALA A 9 24.10 27.21 -6.43
C ALA A 9 23.77 25.78 -6.89
N VAL A 10 24.78 24.96 -7.12
CA VAL A 10 24.60 23.58 -7.55
C VAL A 10 23.94 22.73 -6.45
N ALA A 11 24.32 22.91 -5.22
CA ALA A 11 23.72 22.16 -4.09
C ALA A 11 22.23 22.49 -3.94
N LEU A 12 21.84 23.75 -4.08
CA LEU A 12 20.45 24.16 -3.97
C LEU A 12 19.59 23.53 -5.08
N PHE A 13 20.09 23.50 -6.30
CA PHE A 13 19.39 22.93 -7.44
C PHE A 13 19.15 21.42 -7.26
N GLY A 14 20.12 20.69 -6.76
CA GLY A 14 19.98 19.25 -6.50
C GLY A 14 18.89 18.94 -5.48
N SER A 15 18.76 19.76 -4.43
CA SER A 15 17.74 19.56 -3.39
C SER A 15 16.32 19.73 -3.95
N LEU A 16 16.10 20.66 -4.84
CA LEU A 16 14.78 20.89 -5.45
C LEU A 16 14.33 19.72 -6.33
N LEU A 17 15.24 19.11 -7.08
CA LEU A 17 14.92 17.95 -7.92
C LEU A 17 14.54 16.73 -7.11
N ALA A 18 15.18 16.50 -5.96
CA ALA A 18 14.87 15.37 -5.11
C ALA A 18 13.49 15.48 -4.47
N ALA A 19 12.98 16.70 -4.21
CA ALA A 19 11.69 16.91 -3.56
C ALA A 19 10.49 16.71 -4.49
N SER A 20 10.65 16.78 -5.81
CA SER A 20 9.54 16.79 -6.75
C SER A 20 9.03 15.42 -7.19
N SER A 21 9.69 14.33 -6.81
CA SER A 21 9.34 12.98 -7.28
C SER A 21 8.36 12.21 -6.39
N VAL A 22 7.88 12.78 -5.28
CA VAL A 22 7.21 12.03 -4.22
C VAL A 22 5.68 12.00 -4.35
N PHE A 23 5.07 12.79 -5.26
CA PHE A 23 3.62 13.02 -5.23
C PHE A 23 2.81 12.35 -6.33
N ALA A 24 3.39 11.45 -7.11
CA ALA A 24 2.73 10.93 -8.30
C ALA A 24 1.90 9.65 -8.09
N HIS A 25 1.90 9.05 -6.88
CA HIS A 25 1.33 7.72 -6.66
C HIS A 25 0.36 7.69 -5.49
N ALA A 26 -0.63 6.80 -5.57
CA ALA A 26 -1.49 6.49 -4.43
C ALA A 26 -0.65 5.89 -3.31
N HIS A 27 -0.77 6.43 -2.10
CA HIS A 27 -0.10 5.93 -0.92
C HIS A 27 -1.09 5.17 -0.06
N LEU A 28 -0.63 4.09 0.57
CA LEU A 28 -1.42 3.41 1.59
C LEU A 28 -1.42 4.28 2.84
N LYS A 29 -2.57 4.83 3.18
CA LYS A 29 -2.74 5.70 4.34
C LYS A 29 -3.00 4.92 5.62
N SER A 30 -3.78 3.84 5.52
CA SER A 30 -4.07 2.98 6.65
C SER A 30 -4.47 1.59 6.16
N GLU A 31 -4.30 0.62 7.00
CA GLU A 31 -4.71 -0.76 6.75
C GLU A 31 -5.35 -1.35 8.00
N THR A 32 -6.33 -2.21 7.81
CA THR A 32 -6.98 -2.96 8.89
C THR A 32 -7.04 -4.44 8.49
N PRO A 33 -6.41 -5.36 9.24
CA PRO A 33 -5.65 -5.12 10.47
C PRO A 33 -4.41 -4.27 10.24
N ALA A 34 -3.98 -3.54 11.28
CA ALA A 34 -2.80 -2.68 11.21
C ALA A 34 -1.52 -3.52 11.07
N ALA A 35 -0.51 -2.93 10.42
CA ALA A 35 0.79 -3.56 10.30
C ALA A 35 1.36 -3.92 11.67
N ASP A 36 1.94 -5.10 11.76
CA ASP A 36 2.59 -5.65 12.96
C ASP A 36 1.65 -5.86 14.16
N SER A 37 0.33 -5.81 13.93
CA SER A 37 -0.65 -6.09 14.97
C SER A 37 -0.97 -7.58 15.07
N THR A 38 -1.52 -7.97 16.21
CA THR A 38 -2.11 -9.30 16.42
C THR A 38 -3.59 -9.11 16.69
N VAL A 39 -4.44 -9.75 15.90
CA VAL A 39 -5.90 -9.55 15.97
C VAL A 39 -6.62 -10.90 16.00
N SER A 40 -7.90 -10.87 16.37
CA SER A 40 -8.80 -12.00 16.14
C SER A 40 -9.10 -12.07 14.64
N ALA A 41 -9.51 -13.24 14.16
CA ALA A 41 -9.69 -13.44 12.71
C ALA A 41 -10.64 -12.42 12.09
N PRO A 42 -10.16 -11.53 11.22
CA PRO A 42 -11.02 -10.57 10.52
C PRO A 42 -11.74 -11.27 9.36
N VAL A 43 -12.89 -10.72 8.99
CA VAL A 43 -13.68 -11.23 7.85
C VAL A 43 -13.07 -10.76 6.52
N ASP A 44 -12.56 -9.54 6.52
CA ASP A 44 -11.90 -8.95 5.36
C ASP A 44 -10.74 -8.06 5.82
N LEU A 45 -9.96 -7.63 4.85
CA LEU A 45 -8.90 -6.66 5.06
C LEU A 45 -9.29 -5.38 4.32
N ARG A 46 -8.95 -4.24 4.90
CA ARG A 46 -9.27 -2.94 4.30
C ARG A 46 -8.02 -2.12 4.15
N LEU A 47 -7.76 -1.69 2.93
CA LEU A 47 -6.61 -0.86 2.58
C LEU A 47 -7.14 0.49 2.13
N VAL A 48 -6.79 1.55 2.84
CA VAL A 48 -7.22 2.90 2.51
C VAL A 48 -6.06 3.65 1.87
N PHE A 49 -6.28 4.12 0.65
CA PHE A 49 -5.27 4.82 -0.13
C PHE A 49 -5.53 6.32 -0.16
N SER A 50 -4.50 7.09 -0.48
CA SER A 50 -4.61 8.55 -0.62
C SER A 50 -5.43 8.97 -1.84
N GLU A 51 -5.54 8.10 -2.83
CA GLU A 51 -6.30 8.31 -4.07
C GLU A 51 -7.12 7.08 -4.37
N GLY A 52 -8.15 7.22 -5.22
CA GLY A 52 -8.94 6.09 -5.67
C GLY A 52 -8.10 5.09 -6.44
N VAL A 53 -8.42 3.80 -6.30
CA VAL A 53 -7.73 2.72 -6.99
C VAL A 53 -8.72 1.93 -7.84
N GLU A 54 -8.22 1.35 -8.91
CA GLU A 54 -9.00 0.49 -9.80
C GLU A 54 -8.81 -0.97 -9.39
N ALA A 55 -9.83 -1.56 -8.78
CA ALA A 55 -9.75 -2.93 -8.29
C ALA A 55 -9.43 -3.93 -9.40
N SER A 56 -9.95 -3.71 -10.61
CA SER A 56 -9.72 -4.63 -11.74
C SER A 56 -8.27 -4.63 -12.23
N PHE A 57 -7.49 -3.61 -11.93
CA PHE A 57 -6.08 -3.53 -12.31
C PHE A 57 -5.14 -3.65 -11.12
N THR A 58 -5.68 -3.75 -9.92
CA THR A 58 -4.93 -3.86 -8.69
C THR A 58 -4.78 -5.32 -8.30
N LYS A 59 -3.64 -5.66 -7.71
CA LYS A 59 -3.36 -7.03 -7.28
C LYS A 59 -2.97 -7.03 -5.81
N VAL A 60 -3.50 -8.00 -5.07
CA VAL A 60 -3.12 -8.24 -3.68
C VAL A 60 -2.77 -9.72 -3.54
N ILE A 61 -1.60 -9.97 -2.97
CA ILE A 61 -1.13 -11.32 -2.67
C ILE A 61 -1.16 -11.45 -1.15
N LEU A 62 -2.03 -12.32 -0.66
CA LEU A 62 -2.11 -12.65 0.76
C LEU A 62 -1.47 -14.01 0.98
N THR A 63 -0.49 -14.07 1.89
CA THR A 63 0.13 -15.34 2.28
C THR A 63 -0.06 -15.58 3.76
N LYS A 64 -0.23 -16.84 4.12
CA LYS A 64 -0.27 -17.28 5.52
C LYS A 64 0.92 -18.21 5.73
N ASP A 65 1.81 -17.83 6.64
CA ASP A 65 3.02 -18.60 6.94
C ASP A 65 3.76 -19.01 5.66
N GLY A 66 3.81 -18.09 4.67
CA GLY A 66 4.48 -18.30 3.39
C GLY A 66 3.64 -18.94 2.30
N SER A 67 2.43 -19.40 2.58
CA SER A 67 1.57 -20.05 1.59
C SER A 67 0.52 -19.08 1.06
N PRO A 68 0.34 -18.97 -0.27
CA PRO A 68 -0.61 -18.03 -0.84
C PRO A 68 -2.06 -18.44 -0.56
N MET A 69 -2.91 -17.43 -0.40
CA MET A 69 -4.36 -17.60 -0.22
C MET A 69 -5.08 -16.79 -1.28
N LYS A 70 -6.18 -17.34 -1.77
CA LYS A 70 -7.02 -16.63 -2.75
C LYS A 70 -7.83 -15.54 -2.07
N VAL A 71 -7.94 -14.40 -2.73
CA VAL A 71 -8.71 -13.25 -2.27
C VAL A 71 -9.53 -12.69 -3.43
N THR A 72 -10.59 -11.98 -3.10
CA THR A 72 -11.33 -11.14 -4.03
C THR A 72 -11.17 -9.68 -3.63
N LEU A 73 -11.18 -8.79 -4.61
CA LEU A 73 -10.97 -7.37 -4.43
C LEU A 73 -12.21 -6.58 -4.86
N ALA A 74 -12.59 -5.59 -4.08
CA ALA A 74 -13.61 -4.63 -4.44
C ALA A 74 -13.26 -3.28 -3.81
N THR A 75 -13.72 -2.19 -4.42
CA THR A 75 -13.60 -0.87 -3.80
C THR A 75 -14.89 -0.47 -3.14
N GLU A 76 -14.80 0.32 -2.08
CA GLU A 76 -15.92 0.88 -1.36
C GLU A 76 -16.04 2.37 -1.64
N GLY A 77 -17.28 2.84 -1.76
CA GLY A 77 -17.55 4.25 -1.97
C GLY A 77 -17.30 4.72 -3.40
N SER A 78 -17.80 5.90 -3.72
CA SER A 78 -17.64 6.50 -5.04
C SER A 78 -16.22 7.02 -5.27
N ASP A 79 -15.48 7.31 -4.21
CA ASP A 79 -14.10 7.79 -4.31
C ASP A 79 -13.09 6.65 -4.55
N LYS A 80 -13.50 5.39 -4.36
CA LYS A 80 -12.66 4.20 -4.57
C LYS A 80 -11.34 4.19 -3.79
N LYS A 81 -11.30 4.89 -2.66
CA LYS A 81 -10.08 4.97 -1.84
C LYS A 81 -9.90 3.79 -0.91
N THR A 82 -10.97 3.06 -0.60
CA THR A 82 -10.92 1.88 0.27
C THR A 82 -11.00 0.63 -0.59
N LEU A 83 -9.96 -0.17 -0.55
CA LEU A 83 -9.91 -1.49 -1.18
C LEU A 83 -10.25 -2.53 -0.12
N VAL A 84 -11.29 -3.31 -0.39
CA VAL A 84 -11.70 -4.41 0.48
C VAL A 84 -11.15 -5.70 -0.10
N VAL A 85 -10.35 -6.40 0.70
CA VAL A 85 -9.72 -7.66 0.32
C VAL A 85 -10.42 -8.76 1.11
N THR A 86 -11.13 -9.62 0.43
CA THR A 86 -11.90 -10.70 1.07
C THR A 86 -11.23 -12.03 0.81
N PRO A 87 -10.70 -12.69 1.85
CA PRO A 87 -10.14 -14.02 1.71
C PRO A 87 -11.23 -15.02 1.33
N GLU A 88 -10.89 -15.97 0.47
CA GLU A 88 -11.84 -17.01 0.05
C GLU A 88 -12.19 -17.97 1.19
N LYS A 89 -11.25 -18.15 2.12
CA LYS A 89 -11.44 -19.00 3.31
C LYS A 89 -11.24 -18.17 4.57
N PRO A 90 -11.89 -18.55 5.69
CA PRO A 90 -11.67 -17.83 6.95
C PRO A 90 -10.21 -17.84 7.35
N LEU A 91 -9.75 -16.75 7.96
CA LEU A 91 -8.38 -16.65 8.46
C LEU A 91 -8.27 -17.38 9.78
N THR A 92 -7.24 -18.20 9.90
CA THR A 92 -6.93 -18.94 11.11
C THR A 92 -5.65 -18.41 11.73
N ALA A 93 -5.33 -18.82 12.95
CA ALA A 93 -4.14 -18.34 13.64
C ALA A 93 -2.88 -18.55 12.80
N GLY A 94 -2.05 -17.52 12.71
CA GLY A 94 -0.83 -17.55 11.91
C GLY A 94 -0.31 -16.17 11.59
N THR A 95 0.78 -16.12 10.83
CA THR A 95 1.40 -14.87 10.35
C THR A 95 1.01 -14.65 8.90
N TYR A 96 0.43 -13.47 8.64
CA TYR A 96 -0.05 -13.09 7.32
C TYR A 96 0.79 -11.97 6.76
N LYS A 97 1.10 -12.07 5.49
CA LYS A 97 1.75 -10.99 4.73
C LYS A 97 0.81 -10.54 3.63
N VAL A 98 0.67 -9.24 3.50
CA VAL A 98 -0.11 -8.59 2.44
C VAL A 98 0.85 -7.86 1.53
N GLU A 99 0.89 -8.25 0.28
CA GLU A 99 1.70 -7.58 -0.74
C GLU A 99 0.74 -7.01 -1.77
N TRP A 100 0.81 -5.71 -2.00
CA TRP A 100 -0.16 -5.05 -2.87
C TRP A 100 0.53 -4.31 -4.01
N HIS A 101 -0.11 -4.32 -5.17
CA HIS A 101 0.28 -3.61 -6.38
C HIS A 101 -0.95 -2.87 -6.85
N ALA A 102 -1.02 -1.58 -6.59
CA ALA A 102 -2.20 -0.77 -6.85
C ALA A 102 -2.04 0.04 -8.14
N VAL A 103 -3.14 0.17 -8.86
CA VAL A 103 -3.25 1.09 -9.98
C VAL A 103 -4.31 2.12 -9.59
N SER A 104 -3.94 3.38 -9.53
CA SER A 104 -4.86 4.45 -9.18
C SER A 104 -5.76 4.81 -10.35
N VAL A 105 -6.84 5.57 -10.06
CA VAL A 105 -7.80 5.97 -11.10
C VAL A 105 -7.15 6.84 -12.17
N ASP A 106 -6.03 7.49 -11.88
CA ASP A 106 -5.24 8.26 -12.84
C ASP A 106 -4.12 7.45 -13.51
N THR A 107 -4.18 6.12 -13.39
CA THR A 107 -3.29 5.14 -14.03
C THR A 107 -1.86 5.05 -13.49
N HIS A 108 -1.55 5.67 -12.36
CA HIS A 108 -0.27 5.52 -11.70
C HIS A 108 -0.20 4.22 -10.91
N LYS A 109 0.99 3.62 -10.86
CA LYS A 109 1.24 2.36 -10.14
C LYS A 109 2.00 2.62 -8.85
N SER A 110 1.63 1.88 -7.80
CA SER A 110 2.34 1.89 -6.53
C SER A 110 2.30 0.49 -5.93
N GLU A 111 3.22 0.22 -5.01
CA GLU A 111 3.29 -1.09 -4.38
C GLU A 111 3.81 -0.99 -2.97
N GLY A 112 3.53 -2.02 -2.17
CA GLY A 112 4.02 -2.11 -0.81
C GLY A 112 3.69 -3.45 -0.21
N ALA A 113 4.10 -3.64 1.04
CA ALA A 113 3.83 -4.85 1.79
C ALA A 113 3.79 -4.56 3.28
N TYR A 114 3.01 -5.34 4.00
CA TYR A 114 2.98 -5.32 5.45
C TYR A 114 2.57 -6.71 5.96
N ALA A 115 2.70 -6.91 7.26
CA ALA A 115 2.36 -8.17 7.90
C ALA A 115 1.52 -7.95 9.15
N PHE A 116 0.71 -8.93 9.50
CA PHE A 116 -0.03 -8.95 10.75
C PHE A 116 -0.18 -10.40 11.19
N LYS A 117 -0.63 -10.60 12.42
CA LYS A 117 -0.85 -11.93 12.97
C LYS A 117 -2.30 -12.10 13.38
N VAL A 118 -2.81 -13.31 13.21
CA VAL A 118 -4.10 -13.72 13.76
C VAL A 118 -3.81 -14.62 14.93
N GLY A 119 -4.32 -14.24 16.09
CA GLY A 119 -4.25 -15.03 17.31
C GLY A 119 -5.51 -15.86 17.48
N GLN A 120 -5.53 -16.62 18.54
CA GLN A 120 -6.70 -17.44 18.89
C GLN A 120 -7.69 -16.69 19.74
#